data_bcf5abeaa433d83e2d03a5906179ee56
#
_entry.id   bcf5abeaa433d83e2d03a5906179ee56
#
_cell.length_a   1.000
_cell.length_b   1.000
_cell.length_c   1.000
_cell.angle_alpha   90.00
_cell.angle_beta   90.00
_cell.angle_gamma   90.00
#
_symmetry.space_group_name_H-M   'P 1'
#
loop_
_entity.id
_entity.type
_entity.pdbx_description
1 polymer ?
#
loop_
_entity_poly.entity_id
_entity_poly.type
_entity_poly.pdbx_seq_one_letter_code
_entity_poly.pdbx_strand_id
1 'polypeptide(L)'
;MKYQMGLIGLAVMGQNLALNLAGKGVPVAVYNRTADKVAALLEKGEELPLGGAASLEEFAGMLERPRRILLMVKAGEAVDSMLNQLAPLLDEGDILIDGGNSHYRDTQRREEQMADVGIRYLGLGVSGGEEGALRGPSLMAGGDALAYTTVAPLLKRMAAQAEDGTPCCAYFGGGGAGHFVKMVHNGIEYADMQLIAESYFYMKEALHLGEAEQAELFEKWNKGILSSYLIEITAAVLRRKDKDTGKALVNLMLAKAAQKGTGQWTSQEHLAQGVA
;
A
#
# COMPACT_ATOMS: atom_id res chain seq x y z
N MET A 1 -27.16 -5.74 8.07
CA MET A 1 -25.81 -6.18 8.50
C MET A 1 -24.96 -4.95 8.66
N LYS A 2 -24.14 -4.83 9.70
CA LYS A 2 -23.18 -3.74 9.86
C LYS A 2 -21.80 -4.23 9.40
N TYR A 3 -21.01 -3.32 8.83
CA TYR A 3 -19.70 -3.62 8.27
C TYR A 3 -18.58 -3.24 9.26
N GLN A 4 -17.56 -4.08 9.38
CA GLN A 4 -16.48 -3.93 10.36
C GLN A 4 -15.39 -2.96 9.89
N MET A 5 -15.23 -2.81 8.58
CA MET A 5 -14.28 -1.89 7.97
C MET A 5 -14.94 -1.14 6.82
N GLY A 6 -14.70 0.15 6.74
CA GLY A 6 -15.00 0.97 5.58
C GLY A 6 -13.76 1.19 4.73
N LEU A 7 -13.90 1.22 3.40
CA LEU A 7 -12.81 1.55 2.49
C LEU A 7 -13.27 2.57 1.46
N ILE A 8 -12.55 3.68 1.37
CA ILE A 8 -12.81 4.77 0.42
C ILE A 8 -11.67 4.87 -0.59
N GLY A 9 -12.02 4.88 -1.87
CA GLY A 9 -11.05 5.00 -2.96
C GLY A 9 -10.74 3.66 -3.61
N LEU A 10 -11.42 3.38 -4.72
CA LEU A 10 -11.39 2.10 -5.43
C LEU A 10 -10.52 2.19 -6.71
N ALA A 11 -9.30 2.74 -6.58
CA ALA A 11 -8.24 2.46 -7.52
C ALA A 11 -7.68 1.05 -7.25
N VAL A 12 -6.70 0.59 -8.05
CA VAL A 12 -6.17 -0.79 -7.99
C VAL A 12 -5.87 -1.26 -6.56
N MET A 13 -5.12 -0.47 -5.79
CA MET A 13 -4.76 -0.83 -4.40
C MET A 13 -5.98 -0.95 -3.50
N GLY A 14 -6.90 0.04 -3.54
CA GLY A 14 -8.09 0.03 -2.68
C GLY A 14 -9.03 -1.13 -2.99
N GLN A 15 -9.26 -1.43 -4.27
CA GLN A 15 -10.05 -2.61 -4.67
C GLN A 15 -9.44 -3.90 -4.11
N ASN A 16 -8.13 -4.07 -4.26
CA ASN A 16 -7.45 -5.28 -3.83
C ASN A 16 -7.43 -5.43 -2.31
N LEU A 17 -7.28 -4.34 -1.54
CA LEU A 17 -7.38 -4.38 -0.07
C LEU A 17 -8.81 -4.72 0.40
N ALA A 18 -9.84 -4.20 -0.28
CA ALA A 18 -11.22 -4.54 0.02
C ALA A 18 -11.51 -6.03 -0.23
N LEU A 19 -11.07 -6.55 -1.39
CA LEU A 19 -11.18 -7.97 -1.73
C LEU A 19 -10.38 -8.87 -0.77
N ASN A 20 -9.18 -8.45 -0.36
CA ASN A 20 -8.36 -9.16 0.62
C ASN A 20 -9.10 -9.35 1.95
N LEU A 21 -9.59 -8.27 2.54
CA LEU A 21 -10.33 -8.33 3.80
C LEU A 21 -11.62 -9.14 3.67
N ALA A 22 -12.41 -8.87 2.64
CA ALA A 22 -13.66 -9.57 2.40
C ALA A 22 -13.43 -11.07 2.13
N GLY A 23 -12.40 -11.43 1.35
CA GLY A 23 -12.01 -12.82 1.11
C GLY A 23 -11.55 -13.56 2.37
N LYS A 24 -11.13 -12.82 3.40
CA LYS A 24 -10.83 -13.34 4.75
C LYS A 24 -12.05 -13.30 5.69
N GLY A 25 -13.26 -13.07 5.15
CA GLY A 25 -14.53 -13.10 5.87
C GLY A 25 -14.79 -11.86 6.74
N VAL A 26 -14.12 -10.73 6.48
CA VAL A 26 -14.42 -9.45 7.14
C VAL A 26 -15.47 -8.70 6.33
N PRO A 27 -16.63 -8.30 6.90
CA PRO A 27 -17.58 -7.44 6.23
C PRO A 27 -16.97 -6.05 5.93
N VAL A 28 -16.93 -5.66 4.65
CA VAL A 28 -16.32 -4.39 4.20
C VAL A 28 -17.34 -3.55 3.45
N ALA A 29 -17.61 -2.33 3.92
CA ALA A 29 -18.32 -1.31 3.16
C ALA A 29 -17.36 -0.56 2.26
N VAL A 30 -17.76 -0.27 1.03
CA VAL A 30 -16.92 0.46 0.08
C VAL A 30 -17.63 1.68 -0.48
N TYR A 31 -16.86 2.75 -0.69
CA TYR A 31 -17.31 3.97 -1.34
C TYR A 31 -16.27 4.49 -2.31
N ASN A 32 -16.75 5.01 -3.43
CA ASN A 32 -15.91 5.72 -4.38
C ASN A 32 -16.72 6.83 -5.08
N ARG A 33 -16.11 7.97 -5.31
CA ARG A 33 -16.75 9.10 -6.00
C ARG A 33 -17.35 8.71 -7.37
N THR A 34 -16.72 7.77 -8.09
CA THR A 34 -17.23 7.20 -9.33
C THR A 34 -18.00 5.93 -9.01
N ALA A 35 -19.32 5.95 -9.16
CA ALA A 35 -20.22 4.85 -8.80
C ALA A 35 -19.92 3.54 -9.56
N ASP A 36 -19.52 3.63 -10.83
CA ASP A 36 -19.19 2.46 -11.66
C ASP A 36 -18.09 1.58 -11.03
N LYS A 37 -17.14 2.19 -10.30
CA LYS A 37 -16.09 1.44 -9.61
C LYS A 37 -16.62 0.64 -8.43
N VAL A 38 -17.66 1.13 -7.76
CA VAL A 38 -18.34 0.39 -6.69
C VAL A 38 -19.05 -0.80 -7.29
N ALA A 39 -19.84 -0.60 -8.35
CA ALA A 39 -20.57 -1.67 -9.03
C ALA A 39 -19.62 -2.77 -9.55
N ALA A 40 -18.55 -2.38 -10.25
CA ALA A 40 -17.55 -3.32 -10.76
C ALA A 40 -16.84 -4.13 -9.65
N LEU A 41 -16.59 -3.51 -8.48
CA LEU A 41 -16.01 -4.22 -7.35
C LEU A 41 -16.99 -5.21 -6.73
N LEU A 42 -18.26 -4.84 -6.59
CA LEU A 42 -19.29 -5.73 -6.06
C LEU A 42 -19.54 -6.92 -6.99
N GLU A 43 -19.54 -6.73 -8.29
CA GLU A 43 -19.60 -7.81 -9.29
C GLU A 43 -18.40 -8.75 -9.15
N LYS A 44 -17.18 -8.21 -9.05
CA LYS A 44 -15.96 -8.99 -8.87
C LYS A 44 -15.92 -9.79 -7.57
N GLY A 45 -16.59 -9.29 -6.53
CA GLY A 45 -16.67 -9.90 -5.20
C GLY A 45 -18.08 -10.36 -4.83
N GLU A 46 -18.87 -10.87 -5.76
CA GLU A 46 -20.31 -11.20 -5.58
C GLU A 46 -20.57 -12.14 -4.39
N GLU A 47 -19.68 -13.09 -4.13
CA GLU A 47 -19.79 -14.03 -3.01
C GLU A 47 -19.16 -13.52 -1.69
N LEU A 48 -18.54 -12.34 -1.72
CA LEU A 48 -17.83 -11.79 -0.58
C LEU A 48 -18.72 -10.85 0.24
N PRO A 49 -18.44 -10.69 1.55
CA PRO A 49 -19.20 -9.79 2.42
C PRO A 49 -18.86 -8.31 2.13
N LEU A 50 -19.15 -7.86 0.91
CA LEU A 50 -18.96 -6.49 0.44
C LEU A 50 -20.31 -5.76 0.39
N GLY A 51 -20.29 -4.46 0.71
CA GLY A 51 -21.44 -3.57 0.52
C GLY A 51 -21.01 -2.23 -0.06
N GLY A 52 -21.70 -1.77 -1.08
CA GLY A 52 -21.44 -0.49 -1.72
C GLY A 52 -22.38 0.60 -1.19
N ALA A 53 -21.87 1.82 -1.08
CA ALA A 53 -22.64 3.00 -0.75
C ALA A 53 -22.65 4.01 -1.90
N ALA A 54 -23.76 4.71 -2.08
CA ALA A 54 -23.93 5.76 -3.08
C ALA A 54 -23.51 7.15 -2.56
N SER A 55 -23.50 7.34 -1.21
CA SER A 55 -23.05 8.60 -0.59
C SER A 55 -22.16 8.32 0.63
N LEU A 56 -21.48 9.37 1.13
CA LEU A 56 -20.67 9.27 2.36
C LEU A 56 -21.54 9.08 3.61
N GLU A 57 -22.73 9.64 3.63
CA GLU A 57 -23.72 9.49 4.71
C GLU A 57 -24.19 8.04 4.79
N GLU A 58 -24.58 7.46 3.65
CA GLU A 58 -24.95 6.04 3.57
C GLU A 58 -23.79 5.17 4.01
N PHE A 59 -22.59 5.42 3.50
CA PHE A 59 -21.38 4.69 3.83
C PHE A 59 -21.10 4.71 5.33
N ALA A 60 -21.10 5.89 5.97
CA ALA A 60 -20.90 6.02 7.42
C ALA A 60 -22.00 5.29 8.21
N GLY A 61 -23.24 5.33 7.70
CA GLY A 61 -24.38 4.63 8.28
C GLY A 61 -24.29 3.10 8.24
N MET A 62 -23.51 2.54 7.30
CA MET A 62 -23.31 1.10 7.16
C MET A 62 -22.34 0.51 8.20
N LEU A 63 -21.46 1.32 8.78
CA LEU A 63 -20.37 0.86 9.62
C LEU A 63 -20.77 0.59 11.08
N GLU A 64 -20.10 -0.37 11.71
CA GLU A 64 -20.11 -0.59 13.14
C GLU A 64 -19.35 0.52 13.87
N ARG A 65 -19.77 0.84 15.11
CA ARG A 65 -19.07 1.81 15.98
C ARG A 65 -18.12 1.09 16.94
N PRO A 66 -16.93 1.67 17.22
CA PRO A 66 -16.35 2.83 16.53
C PRO A 66 -16.10 2.50 15.06
N ARG A 67 -16.46 3.44 14.16
CA ARG A 67 -16.27 3.25 12.73
C ARG A 67 -14.77 3.21 12.42
N ARG A 68 -14.38 2.37 11.47
CA ARG A 68 -12.99 2.18 11.03
C ARG A 68 -12.94 2.35 9.53
N ILE A 69 -12.33 3.43 9.08
CA ILE A 69 -12.38 3.82 7.67
C ILE A 69 -10.97 3.94 7.09
N LEU A 70 -10.65 3.10 6.12
CA LEU A 70 -9.39 3.13 5.38
C LEU A 70 -9.55 4.00 4.12
N LEU A 71 -8.72 5.03 4.01
CA LEU A 71 -8.67 5.95 2.89
C LEU A 71 -7.56 5.52 1.91
N MET A 72 -7.94 5.16 0.70
CA MET A 72 -7.03 4.82 -0.40
C MET A 72 -7.14 5.86 -1.52
N VAL A 73 -6.99 7.13 -1.16
CA VAL A 73 -7.07 8.27 -2.06
C VAL A 73 -5.67 8.83 -2.37
N LYS A 74 -5.58 9.71 -3.36
CA LYS A 74 -4.30 10.36 -3.70
C LYS A 74 -3.82 11.20 -2.51
N ALA A 75 -2.54 11.07 -2.15
CA ALA A 75 -1.91 11.87 -1.10
C ALA A 75 -1.99 13.38 -1.38
N GLY A 76 -1.93 14.18 -0.33
CA GLY A 76 -2.05 15.64 -0.39
C GLY A 76 -3.50 16.11 -0.21
N GLU A 77 -3.91 17.14 -0.93
CA GLU A 77 -5.22 17.83 -0.81
C GLU A 77 -6.43 16.88 -0.89
N ALA A 78 -6.32 15.77 -1.62
CA ALA A 78 -7.43 14.83 -1.73
C ALA A 78 -7.72 14.12 -0.39
N VAL A 79 -6.70 13.89 0.44
CA VAL A 79 -6.88 13.37 1.81
C VAL A 79 -7.56 14.44 2.66
N ASP A 80 -7.05 15.68 2.66
CA ASP A 80 -7.61 16.78 3.44
C ASP A 80 -9.09 17.02 3.07
N SER A 81 -9.42 17.03 1.77
CA SER A 81 -10.79 17.13 1.29
C SER A 81 -11.70 16.01 1.79
N MET A 82 -11.18 14.77 1.81
CA MET A 82 -11.96 13.61 2.30
C MET A 82 -12.18 13.69 3.81
N LEU A 83 -11.17 14.08 4.59
CA LEU A 83 -11.27 14.29 6.03
C LEU A 83 -12.36 15.34 6.36
N ASN A 84 -12.37 16.48 5.65
CA ASN A 84 -13.35 17.54 5.84
C ASN A 84 -14.79 17.10 5.52
N GLN A 85 -14.98 16.19 4.56
CA GLN A 85 -16.29 15.65 4.22
C GLN A 85 -16.75 14.57 5.22
N LEU A 86 -15.81 13.79 5.76
CA LEU A 86 -16.14 12.71 6.69
C LEU A 86 -16.35 13.19 8.13
N ALA A 87 -15.54 14.13 8.60
CA ALA A 87 -15.57 14.57 10.00
C ALA A 87 -16.97 14.91 10.53
N PRO A 88 -17.85 15.63 9.77
CA PRO A 88 -19.21 15.91 10.21
C PRO A 88 -20.14 14.69 10.30
N LEU A 89 -19.75 13.56 9.70
CA LEU A 89 -20.54 12.31 9.63
C LEU A 89 -20.11 11.28 10.67
N LEU A 90 -19.04 11.57 11.40
CA LEU A 90 -18.41 10.66 12.34
C LEU A 90 -18.65 11.08 13.78
N ASP A 91 -18.56 10.13 14.68
CA ASP A 91 -18.72 10.34 16.11
C ASP A 91 -17.36 10.31 16.82
N GLU A 92 -17.30 10.81 18.05
CA GLU A 92 -16.12 10.72 18.90
C GLU A 92 -15.67 9.25 19.06
N GLY A 93 -14.37 9.03 18.87
CA GLY A 93 -13.73 7.71 18.93
C GLY A 93 -13.77 6.92 17.62
N ASP A 94 -14.44 7.41 16.57
CA ASP A 94 -14.32 6.83 15.23
C ASP A 94 -12.88 6.98 14.69
N ILE A 95 -12.47 6.10 13.78
CA ILE A 95 -11.07 5.95 13.35
C ILE A 95 -10.95 6.16 11.85
N LEU A 96 -10.13 7.11 11.45
CA LEU A 96 -9.70 7.32 10.07
C LEU A 96 -8.27 6.82 9.88
N ILE A 97 -8.04 6.06 8.81
CA ILE A 97 -6.76 5.43 8.48
C ILE A 97 -6.34 5.92 7.08
N ASP A 98 -5.29 6.69 6.99
CA ASP A 98 -4.72 7.11 5.70
C ASP A 98 -3.77 6.03 5.18
N GLY A 99 -4.21 5.24 4.20
CA GLY A 99 -3.43 4.19 3.55
C GLY A 99 -2.72 4.66 2.27
N GLY A 100 -2.78 5.96 1.94
CA GLY A 100 -2.04 6.55 0.85
C GLY A 100 -0.54 6.67 1.14
N ASN A 101 0.25 7.06 0.13
CA ASN A 101 1.65 7.43 0.35
C ASN A 101 1.76 8.92 0.75
N SER A 102 1.15 9.29 1.87
CA SER A 102 1.19 10.65 2.39
C SER A 102 2.55 11.00 2.97
N HIS A 103 2.91 12.28 2.89
CA HIS A 103 4.08 12.78 3.58
C HIS A 103 3.85 12.70 5.10
N TYR A 104 4.82 12.21 5.85
CA TYR A 104 4.65 11.94 7.29
C TYR A 104 4.31 13.19 8.13
N ARG A 105 4.78 14.39 7.73
CA ARG A 105 4.44 15.67 8.39
C ARG A 105 2.98 16.06 8.16
N ASP A 106 2.43 15.76 6.96
CA ASP A 106 0.99 15.97 6.71
C ASP A 106 0.16 15.02 7.56
N THR A 107 0.63 13.78 7.74
CA THR A 107 -0.03 12.79 8.60
C THR A 107 -0.08 13.25 10.05
N GLN A 108 1.03 13.76 10.57
CA GLN A 108 1.08 14.32 11.92
C GLN A 108 0.12 15.50 12.08
N ARG A 109 0.12 16.45 11.15
CA ARG A 109 -0.81 17.59 11.15
C ARG A 109 -2.28 17.12 11.12
N ARG A 110 -2.60 16.11 10.31
CA ARG A 110 -3.96 15.55 10.20
C ARG A 110 -4.38 14.82 11.48
N GLU A 111 -3.47 14.11 12.13
CA GLU A 111 -3.74 13.48 13.43
C GLU A 111 -4.15 14.53 14.46
N GLU A 112 -3.40 15.63 14.58
CA GLU A 112 -3.70 16.75 15.47
C GLU A 112 -5.08 17.36 15.15
N GLN A 113 -5.36 17.64 13.87
CA GLN A 113 -6.64 18.20 13.42
C GLN A 113 -7.84 17.27 13.69
N MET A 114 -7.69 15.98 13.53
CA MET A 114 -8.77 15.02 13.79
C MET A 114 -8.99 14.83 15.29
N ALA A 115 -7.93 14.88 16.09
CA ALA A 115 -8.02 14.84 17.56
C ALA A 115 -8.85 16.00 18.12
N ASP A 116 -8.71 17.22 17.55
CA ASP A 116 -9.49 18.40 17.96
C ASP A 116 -11.01 18.22 17.83
N VAL A 117 -11.44 17.29 16.95
CA VAL A 117 -12.87 16.95 16.74
C VAL A 117 -13.24 15.57 17.27
N GLY A 118 -12.39 14.97 18.11
CA GLY A 118 -12.63 13.69 18.78
C GLY A 118 -12.45 12.45 17.89
N ILE A 119 -11.95 12.60 16.66
CA ILE A 119 -11.70 11.50 15.71
C ILE A 119 -10.27 11.04 15.84
N ARG A 120 -10.05 9.72 15.90
CA ARG A 120 -8.72 9.11 15.95
C ARG A 120 -8.15 8.95 14.56
N TYR A 121 -6.86 9.17 14.40
CA TYR A 121 -6.21 9.11 13.09
C TYR A 121 -4.96 8.23 13.09
N LEU A 122 -4.80 7.47 11.99
CA LEU A 122 -3.61 6.64 11.74
C LEU A 122 -3.09 6.90 10.33
N GLY A 123 -1.78 7.04 10.19
CA GLY A 123 -1.08 6.86 8.94
C GLY A 123 -0.70 5.38 8.78
N LEU A 124 -1.02 4.81 7.63
CA LEU A 124 -0.75 3.40 7.32
C LEU A 124 0.07 3.26 6.04
N GLY A 125 1.35 3.03 6.17
CA GLY A 125 2.18 2.61 5.04
C GLY A 125 1.76 1.22 4.57
N VAL A 126 1.48 1.10 3.27
CA VAL A 126 1.09 -0.17 2.63
C VAL A 126 2.14 -0.53 1.58
N SER A 127 2.72 -1.71 1.68
CA SER A 127 3.72 -2.23 0.74
C SER A 127 3.36 -3.61 0.22
N GLY A 128 3.74 -3.91 -1.04
CA GLY A 128 3.49 -5.19 -1.71
C GLY A 128 2.92 -5.05 -3.12
N GLY A 129 2.72 -3.81 -3.60
CA GLY A 129 2.14 -3.56 -4.91
C GLY A 129 0.72 -4.10 -5.07
N GLU A 130 0.29 -4.30 -6.30
CA GLU A 130 -1.07 -4.75 -6.64
C GLU A 130 -1.35 -6.15 -6.08
N GLU A 131 -0.44 -7.08 -6.29
CA GLU A 131 -0.59 -8.46 -5.86
C GLU A 131 -0.51 -8.59 -4.33
N GLY A 132 0.42 -7.89 -3.69
CA GLY A 132 0.51 -7.84 -2.24
C GLY A 132 -0.74 -7.24 -1.59
N ALA A 133 -1.33 -6.19 -2.17
CA ALA A 133 -2.58 -5.64 -1.66
C ALA A 133 -3.71 -6.68 -1.65
N LEU A 134 -3.77 -7.56 -2.67
CA LEU A 134 -4.79 -8.61 -2.77
C LEU A 134 -4.51 -9.81 -1.84
N ARG A 135 -3.26 -10.25 -1.75
CA ARG A 135 -2.89 -11.49 -1.03
C ARG A 135 -2.46 -11.26 0.41
N GLY A 136 -1.81 -10.13 0.67
CA GLY A 136 -1.30 -9.73 1.98
C GLY A 136 -0.19 -8.69 1.83
N PRO A 137 -0.45 -7.43 2.16
CA PRO A 137 0.57 -6.39 2.17
C PRO A 137 1.38 -6.42 3.46
N SER A 138 2.56 -5.78 3.43
CA SER A 138 3.24 -5.33 4.65
C SER A 138 2.66 -3.99 5.08
N LEU A 139 2.35 -3.84 6.38
CA LEU A 139 1.63 -2.72 6.95
C LEU A 139 2.44 -2.02 8.04
N MET A 140 2.62 -0.72 7.90
CA MET A 140 3.41 0.14 8.79
C MET A 140 2.50 1.21 9.39
N ALA A 141 1.96 0.95 10.59
CA ALA A 141 1.04 1.87 11.25
C ALA A 141 1.76 2.89 12.13
N GLY A 142 1.25 4.12 12.16
CA GLY A 142 1.67 5.18 13.09
C GLY A 142 0.52 6.14 13.33
N GLY A 143 0.54 6.83 14.48
CA GLY A 143 -0.52 7.75 14.90
C GLY A 143 -1.10 7.37 16.25
N ASP A 144 -2.40 7.59 16.47
CA ASP A 144 -3.08 7.31 17.74
C ASP A 144 -2.96 5.83 18.15
N ALA A 145 -2.33 5.57 19.30
CA ALA A 145 -2.05 4.22 19.79
C ALA A 145 -3.32 3.41 20.12
N LEU A 146 -4.37 4.09 20.57
CA LEU A 146 -5.64 3.43 20.88
C LEU A 146 -6.41 3.08 19.59
N ALA A 147 -6.33 3.96 18.58
CA ALA A 147 -6.82 3.62 17.24
C ALA A 147 -6.13 2.37 16.71
N TYR A 148 -4.77 2.33 16.77
CA TYR A 148 -4.03 1.14 16.36
C TYR A 148 -4.48 -0.11 17.08
N THR A 149 -4.57 -0.07 18.41
CA THR A 149 -5.02 -1.23 19.21
C THR A 149 -6.39 -1.73 18.75
N THR A 150 -7.29 -0.81 18.42
CA THR A 150 -8.67 -1.13 17.98
C THR A 150 -8.69 -1.76 16.58
N VAL A 151 -7.84 -1.28 15.64
CA VAL A 151 -7.86 -1.78 14.26
C VAL A 151 -6.84 -2.90 14.01
N ALA A 152 -5.88 -3.12 14.91
CA ALA A 152 -4.81 -4.09 14.74
C ALA A 152 -5.29 -5.51 14.40
N PRO A 153 -6.39 -6.05 14.96
CA PRO A 153 -6.89 -7.36 14.58
C PRO A 153 -7.25 -7.43 13.08
N LEU A 154 -7.86 -6.37 12.52
CA LEU A 154 -8.24 -6.30 11.11
C LEU A 154 -7.01 -6.10 10.22
N LEU A 155 -6.08 -5.21 10.62
CA LEU A 155 -4.84 -4.98 9.89
C LEU A 155 -3.95 -6.22 9.85
N LYS A 156 -3.78 -6.92 10.98
CA LYS A 156 -3.02 -8.17 11.05
C LYS A 156 -3.65 -9.27 10.19
N ARG A 157 -4.98 -9.30 10.11
CA ARG A 157 -5.70 -10.23 9.24
C ARG A 157 -5.50 -9.89 7.76
N MET A 158 -5.42 -8.61 7.41
CA MET A 158 -5.16 -8.13 6.05
C MET A 158 -3.72 -8.39 5.61
N ALA A 159 -2.75 -8.30 6.52
CA ALA A 159 -1.32 -8.38 6.25
C ALA A 159 -0.87 -9.74 5.70
N ALA A 160 0.30 -9.73 5.04
CA ALA A 160 1.06 -10.95 4.76
C ALA A 160 1.42 -11.66 6.06
N GLN A 161 1.59 -12.97 5.98
CA GLN A 161 2.09 -13.79 7.08
C GLN A 161 3.52 -14.24 6.75
N ALA A 162 4.45 -14.06 7.68
CA ALA A 162 5.79 -14.64 7.57
C ALA A 162 5.73 -16.18 7.73
N GLU A 163 6.84 -16.87 7.48
CA GLU A 163 6.91 -18.33 7.54
C GLU A 163 6.51 -18.89 8.91
N ASP A 164 6.79 -18.15 9.98
CA ASP A 164 6.42 -18.49 11.35
C ASP A 164 4.96 -18.11 11.73
N GLY A 165 4.19 -17.59 10.77
CA GLY A 165 2.83 -17.11 10.96
C GLY A 165 2.72 -15.70 11.56
N THR A 166 3.84 -15.00 11.77
CA THR A 166 3.82 -13.62 12.27
C THR A 166 3.27 -12.67 11.19
N PRO A 167 2.22 -11.86 11.48
CA PRO A 167 1.69 -10.93 10.50
C PRO A 167 2.66 -9.78 10.24
N CYS A 168 2.89 -9.46 8.97
CA CYS A 168 3.71 -8.32 8.52
C CYS A 168 2.98 -6.98 8.77
N CYS A 169 2.70 -6.70 10.04
CA CYS A 169 1.97 -5.51 10.49
C CYS A 169 2.51 -5.05 11.85
N ALA A 170 3.05 -3.84 11.90
CA ALA A 170 3.61 -3.28 13.13
C ALA A 170 3.19 -1.82 13.34
N TYR A 171 3.19 -1.40 14.63
CA TYR A 171 3.03 -0.02 15.04
C TYR A 171 4.40 0.60 15.31
N PHE A 172 4.67 1.74 14.70
CA PHE A 172 5.98 2.40 14.74
C PHE A 172 6.03 3.65 15.64
N GLY A 173 4.92 4.01 16.27
CA GLY A 173 4.84 5.16 17.15
C GLY A 173 3.77 6.18 16.74
N GLY A 174 3.68 7.29 17.47
CA GLY A 174 2.72 8.37 17.22
C GLY A 174 3.03 9.19 15.98
N GLY A 175 2.13 10.10 15.65
CA GLY A 175 2.30 11.03 14.54
C GLY A 175 2.41 10.35 13.19
N GLY A 176 3.30 10.87 12.36
CA GLY A 176 3.55 10.35 11.02
C GLY A 176 4.46 9.12 10.94
N ALA A 177 4.76 8.42 12.05
CA ALA A 177 5.78 7.36 12.11
C ALA A 177 5.55 6.24 11.08
N GLY A 178 4.31 5.80 10.87
CA GLY A 178 3.99 4.77 9.87
C GLY A 178 4.34 5.18 8.45
N HIS A 179 3.97 6.39 8.05
CA HIS A 179 4.31 6.94 6.74
C HIS A 179 5.81 7.28 6.62
N PHE A 180 6.46 7.68 7.72
CA PHE A 180 7.91 7.87 7.73
C PHE A 180 8.64 6.57 7.42
N VAL A 181 8.29 5.47 8.10
CA VAL A 181 8.87 4.15 7.83
C VAL A 181 8.59 3.70 6.39
N LYS A 182 7.37 3.91 5.89
CA LYS A 182 7.05 3.59 4.48
C LYS A 182 7.85 4.44 3.50
N MET A 183 8.08 5.71 3.79
CA MET A 183 8.92 6.60 2.98
C MET A 183 10.36 6.09 2.91
N VAL A 184 10.97 5.74 4.06
CA VAL A 184 12.33 5.19 4.13
C VAL A 184 12.42 3.85 3.40
N HIS A 185 11.44 2.95 3.62
CA HIS A 185 11.32 1.69 2.84
C HIS A 185 11.39 1.95 1.34
N ASN A 186 10.61 2.90 0.84
CA ASN A 186 10.61 3.21 -0.60
C ASN A 186 11.94 3.79 -1.09
N GLY A 187 12.62 4.59 -0.26
CA GLY A 187 13.94 5.11 -0.59
C GLY A 187 14.98 3.99 -0.74
N ILE A 188 14.98 3.02 0.18
CA ILE A 188 15.85 1.83 0.12
C ILE A 188 15.50 0.98 -1.10
N GLU A 189 14.21 0.71 -1.33
CA GLU A 189 13.74 -0.06 -2.48
C GLU A 189 14.19 0.55 -3.82
N TYR A 190 14.23 1.88 -3.94
CA TYR A 190 14.73 2.54 -5.14
C TYR A 190 16.23 2.32 -5.34
N ALA A 191 17.03 2.29 -4.25
CA ALA A 191 18.44 1.96 -4.32
C ALA A 191 18.65 0.50 -4.74
N ASP A 192 17.88 -0.43 -4.19
CA ASP A 192 17.93 -1.85 -4.57
C ASP A 192 17.57 -2.04 -6.04
N MET A 193 16.53 -1.36 -6.54
CA MET A 193 16.18 -1.41 -7.96
C MET A 193 17.29 -0.83 -8.85
N GLN A 194 17.96 0.22 -8.41
CA GLN A 194 19.10 0.80 -9.15
C GLN A 194 20.27 -0.18 -9.20
N LEU A 195 20.62 -0.82 -8.09
CA LEU A 195 21.69 -1.84 -8.04
C LEU A 195 21.38 -3.04 -8.95
N ILE A 196 20.12 -3.48 -9.00
CA ILE A 196 19.66 -4.52 -9.91
C ILE A 196 19.83 -4.08 -11.37
N ALA A 197 19.41 -2.85 -11.69
CA ALA A 197 19.52 -2.31 -13.04
C ALA A 197 20.98 -2.15 -13.49
N GLU A 198 21.86 -1.70 -12.61
CA GLU A 198 23.30 -1.60 -12.88
C GLU A 198 23.94 -2.98 -13.05
N SER A 199 23.55 -3.95 -12.24
CA SER A 199 23.99 -5.34 -12.37
C SER A 199 23.57 -5.95 -13.72
N TYR A 200 22.30 -5.73 -14.11
CA TYR A 200 21.79 -6.13 -15.43
C TYR A 200 22.61 -5.50 -16.55
N PHE A 201 22.83 -4.18 -16.49
CA PHE A 201 23.57 -3.44 -17.51
C PHE A 201 25.03 -3.93 -17.60
N TYR A 202 25.70 -4.13 -16.46
CA TYR A 202 27.07 -4.64 -16.43
C TYR A 202 27.17 -6.04 -17.04
N MET A 203 26.26 -6.95 -16.69
CA MET A 203 26.22 -8.30 -17.26
C MET A 203 26.00 -8.29 -18.77
N LYS A 204 25.15 -7.37 -19.25
CA LYS A 204 24.86 -7.23 -20.67
C LYS A 204 26.04 -6.64 -21.46
N GLU A 205 26.57 -5.50 -21.02
CA GLU A 205 27.54 -4.73 -21.78
C GLU A 205 29.00 -5.20 -21.61
N ALA A 206 29.37 -5.62 -20.39
CA ALA A 206 30.73 -6.03 -20.08
C ALA A 206 30.95 -7.55 -20.18
N LEU A 207 29.97 -8.35 -19.77
CA LEU A 207 30.07 -9.81 -19.80
C LEU A 207 29.36 -10.45 -20.99
N HIS A 208 28.63 -9.66 -21.79
CA HIS A 208 27.89 -10.09 -22.97
C HIS A 208 26.92 -11.24 -22.73
N LEU A 209 26.34 -11.30 -21.50
CA LEU A 209 25.36 -12.31 -21.15
C LEU A 209 23.98 -11.96 -21.72
N GLY A 210 23.33 -12.95 -22.34
CA GLY A 210 21.95 -12.83 -22.79
C GLY A 210 20.94 -12.83 -21.64
N GLU A 211 19.71 -12.40 -21.92
CA GLU A 211 18.66 -12.26 -20.89
C GLU A 211 18.34 -13.61 -20.21
N ALA A 212 18.42 -14.72 -20.93
CA ALA A 212 18.19 -16.06 -20.36
C ALA A 212 19.28 -16.44 -19.34
N GLU A 213 20.55 -16.18 -19.67
CA GLU A 213 21.69 -16.45 -18.77
C GLU A 213 21.63 -15.55 -17.53
N GLN A 214 21.28 -14.28 -17.72
CA GLN A 214 21.07 -13.35 -16.61
C GLN A 214 19.91 -13.80 -15.71
N ALA A 215 18.79 -14.25 -16.28
CA ALA A 215 17.67 -14.79 -15.51
C ALA A 215 18.09 -15.99 -14.64
N GLU A 216 18.91 -16.89 -15.17
CA GLU A 216 19.46 -18.02 -14.40
C GLU A 216 20.33 -17.58 -13.22
N LEU A 217 21.13 -16.52 -13.40
CA LEU A 217 21.93 -15.93 -12.33
C LEU A 217 21.04 -15.33 -11.24
N PHE A 218 20.02 -14.55 -11.59
CA PHE A 218 19.06 -14.00 -10.62
C PHE A 218 18.30 -15.10 -9.89
N GLU A 219 17.86 -16.17 -10.56
CA GLU A 219 17.24 -17.33 -9.92
C GLU A 219 18.18 -18.03 -8.94
N LYS A 220 19.48 -18.13 -9.28
CA LYS A 220 20.49 -18.67 -8.39
C LYS A 220 20.71 -17.77 -7.17
N TRP A 221 20.79 -16.46 -7.36
CA TRP A 221 20.93 -15.50 -6.27
C TRP A 221 19.72 -15.50 -5.35
N ASN A 222 18.52 -15.72 -5.89
CA ASN A 222 17.29 -15.82 -5.09
C ASN A 222 17.21 -17.07 -4.19
N LYS A 223 18.13 -18.03 -4.34
CA LYS A 223 18.26 -19.19 -3.45
C LYS A 223 19.28 -18.97 -2.33
N GLY A 224 19.89 -17.81 -2.24
CA GLY A 224 20.95 -17.49 -1.29
C GLY A 224 20.66 -16.21 -0.50
N ILE A 225 21.72 -15.54 -0.08
CA ILE A 225 21.67 -14.31 0.75
C ILE A 225 20.90 -13.13 0.09
N LEU A 226 20.79 -13.13 -1.24
CA LEU A 226 20.06 -12.11 -1.99
C LEU A 226 18.58 -12.50 -2.23
N SER A 227 18.08 -13.55 -1.60
CA SER A 227 16.69 -13.98 -1.72
C SER A 227 15.74 -12.83 -1.36
N SER A 228 14.95 -12.38 -2.34
CA SER A 228 14.00 -11.29 -2.17
C SER A 228 12.98 -11.25 -3.31
N TYR A 229 11.85 -10.58 -3.05
CA TYR A 229 10.82 -10.34 -4.07
C TYR A 229 11.40 -9.63 -5.32
N LEU A 230 12.26 -8.61 -5.16
CA LEU A 230 12.84 -7.90 -6.29
C LEU A 230 13.75 -8.79 -7.16
N ILE A 231 14.54 -9.66 -6.55
CA ILE A 231 15.38 -10.62 -7.28
C ILE A 231 14.50 -11.65 -8.01
N GLU A 232 13.46 -12.15 -7.36
CA GLU A 232 12.50 -13.08 -7.98
C GLU A 232 11.83 -12.50 -9.23
N ILE A 233 11.23 -11.32 -9.09
CA ILE A 233 10.54 -10.68 -10.22
C ILE A 233 11.51 -10.26 -11.33
N THR A 234 12.75 -9.92 -11.00
CA THR A 234 13.77 -9.60 -12.01
C THR A 234 14.05 -10.81 -12.90
N ALA A 235 14.23 -12.00 -12.32
CA ALA A 235 14.38 -13.23 -13.09
C ALA A 235 13.16 -13.49 -13.99
N ALA A 236 11.95 -13.32 -13.46
CA ALA A 236 10.70 -13.51 -14.22
C ALA A 236 10.58 -12.50 -15.39
N VAL A 237 10.94 -11.23 -15.17
CA VAL A 237 10.93 -10.18 -16.22
C VAL A 237 11.93 -10.53 -17.34
N LEU A 238 13.13 -10.95 -17.00
CA LEU A 238 14.17 -11.32 -17.98
C LEU A 238 13.78 -12.54 -18.83
N ARG A 239 13.02 -13.48 -18.27
CA ARG A 239 12.47 -14.63 -19.01
C ARG A 239 11.29 -14.29 -19.90
N ARG A 240 10.62 -13.16 -19.66
CA ARG A 240 9.41 -12.80 -20.40
C ARG A 240 9.73 -12.45 -21.82
N LYS A 241 9.09 -13.15 -22.76
CA LYS A 241 9.17 -12.89 -24.20
C LYS A 241 7.91 -12.17 -24.68
N ASP A 242 8.12 -11.27 -25.62
CA ASP A 242 7.05 -10.68 -26.41
C ASP A 242 6.41 -11.74 -27.30
N LYS A 243 5.08 -11.75 -27.35
CA LYS A 243 4.31 -12.80 -28.07
C LYS A 243 4.42 -12.68 -29.58
N ASP A 244 4.58 -11.46 -30.08
CA ASP A 244 4.56 -11.18 -31.51
C ASP A 244 5.95 -11.32 -32.14
N THR A 245 7.00 -10.91 -31.43
CA THR A 245 8.37 -10.88 -31.94
C THR A 245 9.26 -12.01 -31.43
N GLY A 246 8.87 -12.68 -30.34
CA GLY A 246 9.67 -13.70 -29.65
C GLY A 246 10.91 -13.15 -28.93
N LYS A 247 11.16 -11.83 -28.97
CA LYS A 247 12.27 -11.18 -28.30
C LYS A 247 12.01 -11.05 -26.78
N ALA A 248 13.08 -10.95 -25.99
CA ALA A 248 12.95 -10.65 -24.59
C ALA A 248 12.21 -9.31 -24.40
N LEU A 249 11.12 -9.32 -23.61
CA LEU A 249 10.23 -8.16 -23.46
C LEU A 249 10.98 -6.94 -22.91
N VAL A 250 11.95 -7.15 -22.01
CA VAL A 250 12.77 -6.10 -21.42
C VAL A 250 13.49 -5.24 -22.46
N ASN A 251 13.86 -5.81 -23.62
CA ASN A 251 14.52 -5.09 -24.72
C ASN A 251 13.57 -4.24 -25.57
N LEU A 252 12.27 -4.43 -25.40
CA LEU A 252 11.23 -3.69 -26.12
C LEU A 252 10.59 -2.61 -25.25
N MET A 253 10.91 -2.59 -23.96
CA MET A 253 10.37 -1.62 -23.02
C MET A 253 11.05 -0.26 -23.20
N LEU A 254 10.26 0.81 -23.08
CA LEU A 254 10.80 2.16 -23.07
C LEU A 254 11.62 2.37 -21.78
N ALA A 255 12.88 2.81 -21.95
CA ALA A 255 13.78 3.15 -20.85
C ALA A 255 13.36 4.47 -20.17
N LYS A 256 12.22 4.44 -19.46
CA LYS A 256 11.66 5.60 -18.77
C LYS A 256 11.13 5.18 -17.40
N ALA A 257 11.57 5.87 -16.37
CA ALA A 257 11.10 5.69 -15.00
C ALA A 257 10.34 6.94 -14.52
N ALA A 258 9.41 6.75 -13.59
CA ALA A 258 8.70 7.82 -12.91
C ALA A 258 8.70 7.56 -11.40
N GLN A 259 8.53 8.62 -10.61
CA GLN A 259 8.46 8.55 -9.14
C GLN A 259 7.20 9.23 -8.61
N LYS A 260 6.81 8.89 -7.38
CA LYS A 260 5.65 9.47 -6.68
C LYS A 260 6.04 10.36 -5.49
N GLY A 261 7.32 10.75 -5.37
CA GLY A 261 7.85 11.64 -4.35
C GLY A 261 8.53 10.97 -3.16
N THR A 262 8.17 9.75 -2.79
CA THR A 262 8.67 9.08 -1.57
C THR A 262 10.19 8.88 -1.54
N GLY A 263 10.82 8.53 -2.67
CA GLY A 263 12.28 8.43 -2.77
C GLY A 263 12.98 9.78 -2.58
N GLN A 264 12.43 10.84 -3.19
CA GLN A 264 12.93 12.20 -3.02
C GLN A 264 12.84 12.66 -1.56
N TRP A 265 11.73 12.39 -0.88
CA TRP A 265 11.55 12.74 0.53
C TRP A 265 12.55 12.01 1.44
N THR A 266 12.82 10.74 1.16
CA THR A 266 13.86 9.98 1.87
C THR A 266 15.22 10.66 1.77
N SER A 267 15.62 11.05 0.55
CA SER A 267 16.90 11.74 0.33
C SER A 267 16.94 13.11 1.03
N GLN A 268 15.84 13.86 1.05
CA GLN A 268 15.75 15.14 1.73
C GLN A 268 15.88 14.98 3.26
N GLU A 269 15.17 14.01 3.86
CA GLU A 269 15.25 13.76 5.30
C GLU A 269 16.63 13.22 5.71
N HIS A 270 17.24 12.38 4.90
CA HIS A 270 18.60 11.89 5.08
C HIS A 270 19.61 13.07 5.23
N LEU A 271 19.56 14.00 4.28
CA LEU A 271 20.40 15.20 4.32
C LEU A 271 20.05 16.09 5.53
N ALA A 272 18.78 16.28 5.84
CA ALA A 272 18.33 17.11 6.96
C ALA A 272 18.74 16.55 8.32
N GLN A 273 18.80 15.23 8.47
CA GLN A 273 19.18 14.56 9.71
C GLN A 273 20.68 14.24 9.80
N GLY A 274 21.45 14.45 8.74
CA GLY A 274 22.89 14.19 8.70
C GLY A 274 23.26 12.72 8.89
N VAL A 275 22.37 11.79 8.51
CA VAL A 275 22.65 10.35 8.52
C VAL A 275 23.14 9.88 7.16
N ALA A 276 23.97 8.81 7.15
CA ALA A 276 24.56 8.27 5.93
C ALA A 276 23.65 7.24 5.26
#